data_0d947a2f067bba213395b3400c0954eb
#
_entry.id   0d947a2f067bba213395b3400c0954eb
#
_cell.length_a   1.000
_cell.length_b   1.000
_cell.length_c   1.000
_cell.angle_alpha   90.00
_cell.angle_beta   90.00
_cell.angle_gamma   90.00
#
_symmetry.space_group_name_H-M   'P 1'
#
loop_
_entity.id
_entity.type
_entity.pdbx_description
1 polymer ?
#
loop_
_entity_poly.entity_id
_entity_poly.type
_entity_poly.pdbx_seq_one_letter_code
_entity_poly.pdbx_strand_id
1 'polypeptide(L)'
;MIFQEVPLNVVLTIYSEDIDEDYIYGKIVMRNEEEVIIAQINDKGESDGYLYLQWEGIYRIDYESSYEEKIERLYQAKNQYHEELMFPKKEDTLLKNLLNWAFCEKKIVSIYFADSDMEVEGYLKNAQGSQIAQVDVYEAVF
;
A
#
# COMPACT_ATOMS: atom_id res chain seq x y z
N MET A 1 -6.10 20.02 -2.30
CA MET A 1 -6.96 18.84 -2.53
C MET A 1 -7.26 18.17 -1.20
N ILE A 2 -8.51 17.89 -0.93
CA ILE A 2 -8.89 17.16 0.29
C ILE A 2 -8.91 15.67 -0.06
N PHE A 3 -7.84 14.97 0.27
CA PHE A 3 -7.69 13.56 -0.10
C PHE A 3 -8.69 12.64 0.60
N GLN A 4 -9.26 13.08 1.72
CA GLN A 4 -10.31 12.31 2.40
C GLN A 4 -11.61 12.20 1.60
N GLU A 5 -11.78 13.03 0.58
CA GLU A 5 -12.96 12.99 -0.30
C GLU A 5 -12.77 12.09 -1.52
N VAL A 6 -11.56 11.57 -1.73
CA VAL A 6 -11.29 10.63 -2.82
C VAL A 6 -12.06 9.34 -2.56
N PRO A 7 -12.76 8.78 -3.57
CA PRO A 7 -13.58 7.59 -3.33
C PRO A 7 -12.74 6.36 -2.94
N LEU A 8 -13.30 5.53 -2.06
CA LEU A 8 -12.72 4.24 -1.69
C LEU A 8 -13.05 3.19 -2.76
N ASN A 9 -12.18 2.20 -2.89
CA ASN A 9 -12.41 1.02 -3.73
C ASN A 9 -12.60 1.30 -5.23
N VAL A 10 -12.11 2.43 -5.70
CA VAL A 10 -12.03 2.72 -7.13
C VAL A 10 -10.57 2.85 -7.54
N VAL A 11 -10.25 2.52 -8.78
CA VAL A 11 -8.88 2.63 -9.26
C VAL A 11 -8.48 4.10 -9.36
N LEU A 12 -7.34 4.42 -8.76
CA LEU A 12 -6.74 5.75 -8.75
C LEU A 12 -5.36 5.68 -9.38
N THR A 13 -4.90 6.78 -9.94
CA THR A 13 -3.49 7.01 -10.24
C THR A 13 -2.95 7.93 -9.15
N ILE A 14 -1.97 7.45 -8.41
CA ILE A 14 -1.44 8.14 -7.23
C ILE A 14 0.00 8.55 -7.47
N TYR A 15 0.29 9.82 -7.23
CA TYR A 15 1.62 10.41 -7.35
C TYR A 15 2.10 10.80 -5.96
N SER A 16 3.24 10.24 -5.55
CA SER A 16 3.82 10.50 -4.24
C SER A 16 5.33 10.69 -4.33
N GLU A 17 5.86 11.59 -3.49
CA GLU A 17 7.30 11.77 -3.34
C GLU A 17 7.95 10.57 -2.65
N ASP A 18 7.16 9.73 -1.99
CA ASP A 18 7.66 8.61 -1.19
C ASP A 18 7.78 7.30 -1.98
N ILE A 19 7.40 7.29 -3.25
CA ILE A 19 7.55 6.12 -4.12
C ILE A 19 8.63 6.37 -5.17
N ASP A 20 9.28 5.29 -5.64
CA ASP A 20 10.33 5.38 -6.66
C ASP A 20 9.79 5.55 -8.07
N GLU A 21 8.58 5.08 -8.31
CA GLU A 21 7.93 5.19 -9.61
C GLU A 21 7.32 6.59 -9.79
N ASP A 22 7.09 7.00 -11.04
CA ASP A 22 6.43 8.27 -11.34
C ASP A 22 5.00 8.30 -10.80
N TYR A 23 4.32 7.15 -10.83
CA TYR A 23 2.97 6.98 -10.30
C TYR A 23 2.69 5.51 -10.03
N ILE A 24 1.65 5.24 -9.27
CA ILE A 24 1.14 3.88 -9.07
C ILE A 24 -0.37 3.86 -9.30
N TYR A 25 -0.90 2.70 -9.63
CA TYR A 25 -2.32 2.45 -9.64
C TYR A 25 -2.73 1.69 -8.38
N GLY A 26 -3.90 1.97 -7.87
CA GLY A 26 -4.42 1.24 -6.74
C GLY A 26 -5.77 1.75 -6.27
N LYS A 27 -6.31 1.04 -5.29
CA LYS A 27 -7.59 1.37 -4.65
C LYS A 27 -7.31 1.68 -3.18
N ILE A 28 -7.86 2.76 -2.68
CA ILE A 28 -7.76 3.05 -1.24
C ILE A 28 -8.69 2.10 -0.50
N VAL A 29 -8.14 1.32 0.42
CA VAL A 29 -8.92 0.35 1.21
C VAL A 29 -9.09 0.79 2.65
N MET A 30 -8.15 1.55 3.19
CA MET A 30 -8.22 2.12 4.53
C MET A 30 -7.53 3.46 4.57
N ARG A 31 -8.02 4.38 5.38
CA ARG A 31 -7.40 5.69 5.56
C ARG A 31 -7.78 6.30 6.90
N ASN A 32 -6.94 7.20 7.36
CA ASN A 32 -7.22 8.11 8.46
C ASN A 32 -6.66 9.50 8.11
N GLU A 33 -6.54 10.40 9.07
CA GLU A 33 -6.10 11.76 8.81
C GLU A 33 -4.67 11.85 8.27
N GLU A 34 -3.80 10.93 8.65
CA GLU A 34 -2.37 10.96 8.31
C GLU A 34 -1.94 9.85 7.35
N GLU A 35 -2.67 8.74 7.34
CA GLU A 35 -2.22 7.49 6.72
C GLU A 35 -3.20 6.96 5.69
N VAL A 36 -2.68 6.19 4.74
CA VAL A 36 -3.50 5.51 3.73
C VAL A 36 -2.90 4.16 3.39
N ILE A 37 -3.77 3.16 3.25
CA ILE A 37 -3.39 1.84 2.73
C ILE A 37 -4.03 1.67 1.36
N ILE A 38 -3.21 1.32 0.40
CA ILE A 38 -3.57 1.20 -1.01
C ILE A 38 -3.41 -0.25 -1.44
N ALA A 39 -4.48 -0.83 -2.00
CA ALA A 39 -4.40 -2.11 -2.70
C ALA A 39 -3.81 -1.84 -4.07
N GLN A 40 -2.53 -2.12 -4.24
CA GLN A 40 -1.79 -1.75 -5.44
C GLN A 40 -2.11 -2.66 -6.61
N ILE A 41 -2.21 -2.08 -7.80
CA ILE A 41 -2.46 -2.78 -9.06
C ILE A 41 -1.37 -2.35 -10.04
N ASN A 42 -0.79 -3.32 -10.75
CA ASN A 42 0.23 -2.98 -11.74
C ASN A 42 -0.39 -2.50 -13.06
N ASP A 43 0.44 -2.11 -14.01
CA ASP A 43 0.01 -1.57 -15.29
C ASP A 43 -0.64 -2.62 -16.22
N LYS A 44 -0.58 -3.88 -15.85
CA LYS A 44 -1.25 -4.99 -16.52
C LYS A 44 -2.60 -5.32 -15.89
N GLY A 45 -3.02 -4.58 -14.88
CA GLY A 45 -4.26 -4.83 -14.16
C GLY A 45 -4.19 -5.99 -13.18
N GLU A 46 -3.00 -6.37 -12.73
CA GLU A 46 -2.82 -7.46 -11.78
C GLU A 46 -2.61 -6.94 -10.37
N SER A 47 -3.11 -7.68 -9.38
CA SER A 47 -2.91 -7.29 -7.98
C SER A 47 -1.42 -7.35 -7.62
N ASP A 48 -0.95 -6.31 -6.93
CA ASP A 48 0.46 -6.10 -6.64
C ASP A 48 0.70 -5.78 -5.15
N GLY A 49 -0.07 -6.43 -4.28
CA GLY A 49 0.07 -6.31 -2.85
C GLY A 49 -0.54 -5.04 -2.28
N TYR A 50 -0.08 -4.68 -1.08
CA TYR A 50 -0.54 -3.48 -0.37
C TYR A 50 0.60 -2.52 -0.18
N LEU A 51 0.29 -1.23 -0.26
CA LEU A 51 1.23 -0.14 -0.06
C LEU A 51 0.73 0.77 1.04
N TYR A 52 1.61 1.08 1.98
CA TYR A 52 1.36 2.09 3.01
C TYR A 52 2.02 3.40 2.62
N LEU A 53 1.26 4.47 2.67
CA LEU A 53 1.79 5.82 2.45
C LEU A 53 1.22 6.78 3.50
N GLN A 54 1.92 7.90 3.71
CA GLN A 54 1.40 9.04 4.45
C GLN A 54 0.86 10.05 3.42
N TRP A 55 -0.26 10.67 3.76
CA TRP A 55 -0.87 11.68 2.89
C TRP A 55 0.09 12.82 2.53
N GLU A 56 0.97 13.17 3.47
CA GLU A 56 1.92 14.27 3.31
C GLU A 56 2.78 14.12 2.05
N GLY A 57 3.15 12.90 1.69
CA GLY A 57 3.96 12.64 0.50
C GLY A 57 3.18 12.63 -0.81
N ILE A 58 1.87 12.50 -0.75
CA ILE A 58 1.01 12.43 -1.94
C ILE A 58 0.69 13.84 -2.43
N TYR A 59 1.07 14.13 -3.68
CA TYR A 59 0.86 15.45 -4.25
C TYR A 59 -0.19 15.50 -5.35
N ARG A 60 -0.63 14.35 -5.87
CA ARG A 60 -1.64 14.30 -6.93
C ARG A 60 -2.34 12.94 -6.95
N ILE A 61 -3.64 12.96 -7.17
CA ILE A 61 -4.46 11.77 -7.40
C ILE A 61 -5.37 12.04 -8.57
N ASP A 62 -5.33 11.15 -9.55
CA ASP A 62 -6.25 11.18 -10.71
C ASP A 62 -7.20 9.99 -10.63
N TYR A 63 -8.44 10.18 -11.04
CA TYR A 63 -9.41 9.11 -11.17
C TYR A 63 -10.46 9.50 -12.22
N GLU A 64 -11.23 8.51 -12.66
CA GLU A 64 -12.27 8.69 -13.70
C GLU A 64 -11.72 9.01 -15.09
N SER A 65 -10.43 8.80 -15.34
CA SER A 65 -9.88 8.94 -16.69
C SER A 65 -9.88 7.60 -17.43
N SER A 66 -9.55 7.63 -18.72
CA SER A 66 -9.46 6.41 -19.52
C SER A 66 -8.38 5.44 -19.02
N TYR A 67 -7.36 5.95 -18.35
CA TYR A 67 -6.28 5.13 -17.81
C TYR A 67 -6.77 4.27 -16.63
N GLU A 68 -7.44 4.88 -15.68
CA GLU A 68 -7.98 4.16 -14.52
C GLU A 68 -9.09 3.19 -14.94
N GLU A 69 -9.93 3.57 -15.90
CA GLU A 69 -10.95 2.67 -16.45
C GLU A 69 -10.34 1.43 -17.10
N LYS A 70 -9.26 1.61 -17.85
CA LYS A 70 -8.54 0.50 -18.49
C LYS A 70 -7.99 -0.46 -17.44
N ILE A 71 -7.36 0.06 -16.40
CA ILE A 71 -6.79 -0.77 -15.33
C ILE A 71 -7.91 -1.54 -14.61
N GLU A 72 -9.04 -0.88 -14.31
CA GLU A 72 -10.18 -1.56 -13.68
C GLU A 72 -10.72 -2.70 -14.54
N ARG A 73 -10.86 -2.47 -15.85
CA ARG A 73 -11.32 -3.51 -16.77
C ARG A 73 -10.37 -4.70 -16.82
N LEU A 74 -9.06 -4.44 -16.85
CA LEU A 74 -8.05 -5.50 -16.85
C LEU A 74 -8.10 -6.29 -15.53
N TYR A 75 -8.23 -5.59 -14.41
CA TYR A 75 -8.32 -6.20 -13.10
C TYR A 75 -9.52 -7.15 -13.01
N GLN A 76 -10.70 -6.69 -13.48
CA GLN A 76 -11.91 -7.51 -13.53
C GLN A 76 -11.78 -8.67 -14.51
N ALA A 77 -11.29 -8.41 -15.72
CA ALA A 77 -11.18 -9.44 -16.76
C ALA A 77 -10.22 -10.57 -16.39
N LYS A 78 -9.19 -10.25 -15.60
CA LYS A 78 -8.22 -11.24 -15.12
C LYS A 78 -8.63 -11.90 -13.81
N ASN A 79 -9.81 -11.60 -13.31
CA ASN A 79 -10.33 -12.13 -12.04
C ASN A 79 -9.37 -11.88 -10.89
N GLN A 80 -8.75 -10.71 -10.87
CA GLN A 80 -7.82 -10.34 -9.83
C GLN A 80 -8.54 -9.90 -8.56
N TYR A 81 -7.89 -10.10 -7.44
CA TYR A 81 -8.39 -9.65 -6.14
C TYR A 81 -7.20 -9.42 -5.20
N HIS A 82 -7.45 -8.70 -4.13
CA HIS A 82 -6.51 -8.56 -3.03
C HIS A 82 -7.03 -9.35 -1.83
N GLU A 83 -6.11 -9.97 -1.09
CA GLU A 83 -6.48 -10.63 0.16
C GLU A 83 -7.09 -9.62 1.12
N GLU A 84 -8.15 -10.03 1.83
CA GLU A 84 -8.77 -9.17 2.82
C GLU A 84 -7.80 -8.88 3.96
N LEU A 85 -7.68 -7.60 4.33
CA LEU A 85 -6.88 -7.20 5.48
C LEU A 85 -7.70 -7.42 6.76
N MET A 86 -7.39 -8.50 7.47
CA MET A 86 -7.98 -8.80 8.77
C MET A 86 -6.95 -8.57 9.84
N PHE A 87 -7.09 -7.48 10.59
CA PHE A 87 -6.12 -7.13 11.61
C PHE A 87 -6.31 -8.00 12.85
N PRO A 88 -5.27 -8.76 13.27
CA PRO A 88 -5.39 -9.66 14.42
C PRO A 88 -5.56 -8.89 15.73
N LYS A 89 -5.08 -7.65 15.77
CA LYS A 89 -5.17 -6.76 16.91
C LYS A 89 -5.28 -5.34 16.40
N LYS A 90 -6.21 -4.57 16.96
CA LYS A 90 -6.37 -3.18 16.55
C LYS A 90 -5.30 -2.31 17.22
N GLU A 91 -4.44 -1.73 16.41
CA GLU A 91 -3.41 -0.80 16.86
C GLU A 91 -3.85 0.65 16.61
N ASP A 92 -3.08 1.60 17.14
CA ASP A 92 -3.37 3.03 17.04
C ASP A 92 -3.02 3.64 15.68
N THR A 93 -2.18 2.96 14.88
CA THR A 93 -1.83 3.44 13.53
C THR A 93 -2.12 2.36 12.49
N LEU A 94 -2.36 2.80 11.25
CA LEU A 94 -2.53 1.87 10.13
C LEU A 94 -1.25 1.12 9.82
N LEU A 95 -0.10 1.78 10.00
CA LEU A 95 1.20 1.13 9.79
C LEU A 95 1.37 -0.06 10.71
N LYS A 96 1.09 0.10 12.00
CA LYS A 96 1.20 -1.00 12.96
C LYS A 96 0.22 -2.13 12.65
N ASN A 97 -0.99 -1.79 12.26
CA ASN A 97 -1.99 -2.79 11.87
C ASN A 97 -1.53 -3.59 10.66
N LEU A 98 -0.99 -2.91 9.64
CA LEU A 98 -0.52 -3.57 8.43
C LEU A 98 0.70 -4.45 8.69
N LEU A 99 1.62 -3.98 9.53
CA LEU A 99 2.81 -4.76 9.92
C LEU A 99 2.42 -6.01 10.71
N ASN A 100 1.47 -5.89 11.64
CA ASN A 100 0.97 -7.05 12.39
C ASN A 100 0.30 -8.07 11.47
N TRP A 101 -0.50 -7.61 10.52
CA TRP A 101 -1.11 -8.48 9.53
C TRP A 101 -0.03 -9.19 8.70
N ALA A 102 0.96 -8.46 8.21
CA ALA A 102 2.05 -9.03 7.41
C ALA A 102 2.84 -10.06 8.20
N PHE A 103 3.07 -9.81 9.48
CA PHE A 103 3.75 -10.76 10.35
C PHE A 103 2.92 -12.04 10.53
N CYS A 104 1.63 -11.92 10.86
CA CYS A 104 0.75 -13.07 11.09
C CYS A 104 0.54 -13.89 9.82
N GLU A 105 0.42 -13.25 8.69
CA GLU A 105 0.21 -13.91 7.39
C GLU A 105 1.51 -14.30 6.69
N LYS A 106 2.65 -14.03 7.31
CA LYS A 106 3.99 -14.33 6.77
C LYS A 106 4.21 -13.70 5.40
N LYS A 107 3.80 -12.44 5.27
CA LYS A 107 3.99 -11.67 4.06
C LYS A 107 5.39 -11.06 4.03
N ILE A 108 5.91 -10.96 2.85
CA ILE A 108 7.15 -10.27 2.59
C ILE A 108 6.89 -8.76 2.62
N VAL A 109 7.77 -8.01 3.25
CA VAL A 109 7.62 -6.56 3.48
C VAL A 109 8.81 -5.83 2.90
N SER A 110 8.55 -4.81 2.07
CA SER A 110 9.55 -3.86 1.61
C SER A 110 9.41 -2.58 2.41
N ILE A 111 10.50 -2.09 2.96
CA ILE A 111 10.52 -0.83 3.71
C ILE A 111 11.50 0.12 3.04
N TYR A 112 10.99 1.29 2.68
CA TYR A 112 11.79 2.38 2.10
C TYR A 112 11.99 3.43 3.19
N PHE A 113 13.23 3.84 3.39
CA PHE A 113 13.54 4.86 4.39
C PHE A 113 13.58 6.24 3.73
N ALA A 114 12.88 7.19 4.34
CA ALA A 114 12.72 8.54 3.80
C ALA A 114 14.04 9.29 3.63
N ASP A 115 15.03 8.98 4.45
CA ASP A 115 16.30 9.71 4.50
C ASP A 115 17.43 9.00 3.73
N SER A 116 17.15 7.91 3.04
CA SER A 116 18.18 7.18 2.31
C SER A 116 17.57 6.44 1.13
N ASP A 117 18.42 6.12 0.14
CA ASP A 117 18.02 5.29 -0.99
C ASP A 117 17.95 3.81 -0.62
N MET A 118 18.01 3.49 0.67
CA MET A 118 18.00 2.11 1.14
C MET A 118 16.59 1.55 1.14
N GLU A 119 16.45 0.40 0.48
CA GLU A 119 15.28 -0.44 0.57
C GLU A 119 15.65 -1.69 1.37
N VAL A 120 14.82 -2.06 2.31
CA VAL A 120 14.98 -3.27 3.10
C VAL A 120 13.79 -4.19 2.83
N GLU A 121 14.08 -5.40 2.38
CA GLU A 121 13.04 -6.38 2.04
C GLU A 121 13.20 -7.63 2.88
N GLY A 122 12.08 -8.20 3.36
CA GLY A 122 12.11 -9.44 4.09
C GLY A 122 10.84 -9.78 4.86
N TYR A 123 10.93 -10.86 5.63
CA TYR A 123 9.85 -11.23 6.53
C TYR A 123 10.07 -10.56 7.88
N LEU A 124 8.97 -10.15 8.51
CA LEU A 124 9.03 -9.63 9.87
C LEU A 124 9.26 -10.79 10.84
N LYS A 125 10.27 -10.66 11.69
CA LYS A 125 10.52 -11.62 12.77
C LYS A 125 9.66 -11.36 13.99
N ASN A 126 9.32 -10.09 14.20
CA ASN A 126 8.61 -9.67 15.39
C ASN A 126 7.88 -8.37 15.11
N ALA A 127 6.60 -8.31 15.45
CA ALA A 127 5.77 -7.13 15.29
C ALA A 127 5.36 -6.62 16.67
N GLN A 128 6.32 -6.19 17.49
CA GLN A 128 6.02 -5.65 18.81
C GLN A 128 6.04 -4.13 18.83
N GLY A 129 4.88 -3.53 19.12
CA GLY A 129 4.74 -2.11 19.38
C GLY A 129 5.05 -1.20 18.19
N SER A 130 5.55 0.00 18.50
CA SER A 130 5.86 1.02 17.49
C SER A 130 7.24 0.88 16.89
N GLN A 131 8.00 -0.14 17.29
CA GLN A 131 9.34 -0.36 16.79
C GLN A 131 9.36 -1.51 15.81
N ILE A 132 9.71 -1.21 14.57
CA ILE A 132 10.13 -2.22 13.61
C ILE A 132 11.53 -2.61 14.05
N ALA A 133 11.63 -3.33 15.16
CA ALA A 133 12.92 -3.54 15.78
C ALA A 133 13.73 -4.64 15.10
N GLN A 134 13.11 -5.53 14.37
CA GLN A 134 13.82 -6.63 13.74
C GLN A 134 13.14 -7.06 12.46
N VAL A 135 13.74 -6.72 11.34
CA VAL A 135 13.38 -7.25 10.03
C VAL A 135 14.48 -8.23 9.62
N ASP A 136 14.10 -9.48 9.38
CA ASP A 136 14.99 -10.41 8.70
C ASP A 136 14.79 -10.18 7.22
N VAL A 137 15.84 -9.70 6.59
CA VAL A 137 15.74 -9.15 5.25
C VAL A 137 16.05 -10.22 4.20
N TYR A 138 15.02 -10.60 3.41
CA TYR A 138 15.26 -11.39 2.21
C TYR A 138 14.40 -10.85 1.10
N GLU A 139 13.71 -10.67 0.50
CA GLU A 139 13.02 -9.93 -0.55
C GLU A 139 11.55 -9.72 -0.23
N ALA A 140 11.06 -8.58 -0.58
CA ALA A 140 9.73 -8.26 -0.18
C ALA A 140 8.98 -7.25 -1.02
N VAL A 141 7.70 -7.47 -1.21
CA VAL A 141 6.72 -6.45 -1.49
C VAL A 141 5.46 -6.82 -0.74
N PHE A 142 4.82 -5.83 -0.14
CA PHE A 142 3.51 -6.07 0.46
C PHE A 142 2.52 -6.49 -0.60
#